data_6d4c4079c79e559a35f5b12d695635f0
#
_entry.id   6d4c4079c79e559a35f5b12d695635f0
#
_cell.length_a   1.000
_cell.length_b   1.000
_cell.length_c   1.000
_cell.angle_alpha   90.00
_cell.angle_beta   90.00
_cell.angle_gamma   90.00
#
_symmetry.space_group_name_H-M   'P 1'
#
loop_
_entity.id
_entity.type
_entity.pdbx_description
1 polymer ?
#
loop_
_entity_poly.entity_id
_entity_poly.type
_entity_poly.pdbx_seq_one_letter_code
_entity_poly.pdbx_strand_id
1 'polypeptide(L)'
;PNSIYANFLSNQEFEILSEKIKDSLLNNVKETISLNKYVLAMNTIDSLINISASRDFRFRLYEQRLKIFGKIYKPKKYLEELKNISVLYPERAEYFSKKIQHVEGIVEKKRVLYDDNQYVLVYKSTENSVVELPNKYGFVKEPYENNSYLNVKYGFLSRADAEKFANSITQSKKPLSNNKYFVFSTPQYINMLIFKTLD
;
A
#
# COMPACT_ATOMS: atom_id res chain seq x y z
N PRO A 1 -16.63 27.20 -15.18
CA PRO A 1 -15.37 27.91 -15.00
C PRO A 1 -15.29 28.70 -13.70
N ASN A 2 -16.40 28.97 -13.01
CA ASN A 2 -16.42 29.70 -11.73
C ASN A 2 -16.55 28.74 -10.53
N SER A 3 -15.69 27.72 -10.45
CA SER A 3 -15.64 26.94 -9.22
C SER A 3 -14.93 27.77 -8.14
N ILE A 4 -15.34 27.60 -6.90
CA ILE A 4 -14.63 28.16 -5.72
C ILE A 4 -13.13 27.89 -5.82
N TYR A 5 -12.72 26.77 -6.39
CA TYR A 5 -11.32 26.38 -6.64
C TYR A 5 -10.61 27.29 -7.65
N ALA A 6 -11.26 27.71 -8.73
CA ALA A 6 -10.63 28.58 -9.74
C ALA A 6 -10.38 29.99 -9.17
N ASN A 7 -11.27 30.52 -8.34
CA ASN A 7 -11.09 31.79 -7.66
C ASN A 7 -9.99 31.74 -6.58
N PHE A 8 -9.83 30.60 -5.90
CA PHE A 8 -8.73 30.40 -4.95
C PHE A 8 -7.37 30.27 -5.63
N LEU A 9 -7.32 29.69 -6.83
CA LEU A 9 -6.07 29.51 -7.59
C LEU A 9 -5.51 30.84 -8.17
N SER A 10 -6.32 31.88 -8.28
CA SER A 10 -5.92 33.18 -8.85
C SER A 10 -5.38 34.17 -7.83
N ASN A 11 -5.51 33.94 -6.54
CA ASN A 11 -5.13 34.92 -5.51
C ASN A 11 -3.93 34.45 -4.68
N GLN A 12 -2.96 35.34 -4.49
CA GLN A 12 -1.81 35.20 -3.56
C GLN A 12 -2.22 35.01 -2.09
N GLU A 13 -3.52 35.06 -1.78
CA GLU A 13 -4.11 34.89 -0.46
C GLU A 13 -4.18 33.42 0.03
N PHE A 14 -3.68 32.47 -0.76
CA PHE A 14 -3.64 31.06 -0.35
C PHE A 14 -2.77 30.82 0.90
N GLU A 15 -1.87 31.74 1.21
CA GLU A 15 -1.07 31.69 2.44
C GLU A 15 -1.91 31.83 3.73
N ILE A 16 -3.08 32.48 3.63
CA ILE A 16 -3.94 32.84 4.77
C ILE A 16 -5.17 31.92 4.86
N LEU A 17 -5.20 30.82 4.14
CA LEU A 17 -6.31 29.87 4.27
C LEU A 17 -6.43 29.41 5.71
N SER A 18 -7.62 29.62 6.29
CA SER A 18 -7.91 29.09 7.62
C SER A 18 -7.68 27.57 7.65
N GLU A 19 -7.27 27.03 8.79
CA GLU A 19 -7.09 25.57 8.96
C GLU A 19 -8.34 24.79 8.57
N LYS A 20 -9.54 25.38 8.77
CA LYS A 20 -10.81 24.79 8.36
C LYS A 20 -10.90 24.56 6.84
N ILE A 21 -10.37 25.47 6.03
CA ILE A 21 -10.37 25.32 4.56
C ILE A 21 -9.33 24.26 4.15
N LYS A 22 -8.13 24.27 4.75
CA LYS A 22 -7.11 23.26 4.52
C LYS A 22 -7.61 21.86 4.85
N ASP A 23 -8.32 21.71 5.96
CA ASP A 23 -8.93 20.45 6.36
C ASP A 23 -10.01 19.99 5.38
N SER A 24 -10.85 20.92 4.90
CA SER A 24 -11.86 20.62 3.88
C SER A 24 -11.23 20.12 2.58
N LEU A 25 -10.17 20.78 2.09
CA LEU A 25 -9.42 20.37 0.90
C LEU A 25 -8.79 18.98 1.08
N LEU A 26 -8.18 18.73 2.24
CA LEU A 26 -7.57 17.45 2.55
C LEU A 26 -8.62 16.32 2.64
N ASN A 27 -9.80 16.60 3.19
CA ASN A 27 -10.88 15.62 3.27
C ASN A 27 -11.43 15.30 1.87
N ASN A 28 -11.54 16.27 0.98
CA ASN A 28 -11.91 16.04 -0.42
C ASN A 28 -10.89 15.11 -1.13
N VAL A 29 -9.59 15.35 -0.92
CA VAL A 29 -8.54 14.44 -1.42
C VAL A 29 -8.71 13.03 -0.88
N LYS A 30 -8.93 12.86 0.44
CA LYS A 30 -9.14 11.55 1.07
C LYS A 30 -10.37 10.84 0.51
N GLU A 31 -11.46 11.55 0.31
CA GLU A 31 -12.67 11.01 -0.29
C GLU A 31 -12.42 10.55 -1.73
N THR A 32 -11.73 11.36 -2.53
CA THR A 32 -11.34 11.00 -3.91
C THR A 32 -10.48 9.73 -3.95
N ILE A 33 -9.57 9.57 -2.99
CA ILE A 33 -8.76 8.35 -2.81
C ILE A 33 -9.65 7.15 -2.43
N SER A 34 -10.61 7.34 -1.54
CA SER A 34 -11.53 6.26 -1.09
C SER A 34 -12.41 5.73 -2.23
N LEU A 35 -12.74 6.61 -3.18
CA LEU A 35 -13.46 6.27 -4.41
C LEU A 35 -12.57 5.65 -5.50
N ASN A 36 -11.29 5.35 -5.19
CA ASN A 36 -10.28 4.81 -6.13
C ASN A 36 -10.00 5.71 -7.35
N LYS A 37 -10.33 7.00 -7.30
CA LYS A 37 -10.04 7.98 -8.34
C LYS A 37 -8.61 8.53 -8.23
N TYR A 38 -7.62 7.64 -8.28
CA TYR A 38 -6.23 7.95 -7.93
C TYR A 38 -5.59 9.01 -8.81
N VAL A 39 -5.85 9.00 -10.12
CA VAL A 39 -5.31 10.02 -11.05
C VAL A 39 -5.83 11.41 -10.69
N LEU A 40 -7.13 11.53 -10.43
CA LEU A 40 -7.73 12.80 -10.02
C LEU A 40 -7.16 13.28 -8.68
N ALA A 41 -7.05 12.38 -7.70
CA ALA A 41 -6.48 12.70 -6.40
C ALA A 41 -5.02 13.16 -6.51
N MET A 42 -4.20 12.50 -7.35
CA MET A 42 -2.80 12.92 -7.60
C MET A 42 -2.72 14.31 -8.19
N ASN A 43 -3.49 14.59 -9.24
CA ASN A 43 -3.51 15.91 -9.88
C ASN A 43 -3.94 17.01 -8.89
N THR A 44 -4.94 16.72 -8.06
CA THR A 44 -5.38 17.65 -7.01
C THR A 44 -4.29 17.88 -5.97
N ILE A 45 -3.63 16.82 -5.50
CA ILE A 45 -2.53 16.93 -4.53
C ILE A 45 -1.39 17.77 -5.12
N ASP A 46 -0.95 17.48 -6.36
CA ASP A 46 0.15 18.19 -7.01
C ASP A 46 -0.17 19.68 -7.18
N SER A 47 -1.40 20.00 -7.58
CA SER A 47 -1.86 21.39 -7.67
C SER A 47 -1.83 22.10 -6.31
N LEU A 48 -2.33 21.44 -5.26
CA LEU A 48 -2.35 22.01 -3.90
C LEU A 48 -0.94 22.18 -3.31
N ILE A 49 -0.01 21.26 -3.58
CA ILE A 49 1.38 21.37 -3.16
C ILE A 49 2.05 22.58 -3.82
N ASN A 50 1.81 22.78 -5.11
CA ASN A 50 2.45 23.85 -5.88
C ASN A 50 2.00 25.26 -5.46
N ILE A 51 0.73 25.41 -5.04
CA ILE A 51 0.18 26.70 -4.66
C ILE A 51 0.25 27.00 -3.17
N SER A 52 0.49 26.01 -2.31
CA SER A 52 0.51 26.17 -0.86
C SER A 52 1.89 26.61 -0.36
N ALA A 53 1.94 27.72 0.37
CA ALA A 53 3.11 28.13 1.13
C ALA A 53 3.25 27.39 2.47
N SER A 54 2.13 26.90 3.02
CA SER A 54 2.12 26.19 4.31
C SER A 54 2.88 24.85 4.24
N ARG A 55 4.04 24.79 4.90
CA ARG A 55 4.89 23.62 4.93
C ARG A 55 4.20 22.39 5.57
N ASP A 56 3.44 22.61 6.63
CA ASP A 56 2.70 21.53 7.30
C ASP A 56 1.54 21.01 6.44
N PHE A 57 0.81 21.88 5.78
CA PHE A 57 -0.25 21.46 4.87
C PHE A 57 0.31 20.68 3.68
N ARG A 58 1.42 21.12 3.08
CA ARG A 58 2.11 20.35 2.03
C ARG A 58 2.53 18.99 2.53
N PHE A 59 3.04 18.88 3.76
CA PHE A 59 3.40 17.59 4.35
C PHE A 59 2.19 16.64 4.44
N ARG A 60 1.04 17.12 4.92
CA ARG A 60 -0.22 16.36 4.97
C ARG A 60 -0.68 15.89 3.59
N LEU A 61 -0.45 16.67 2.55
CA LEU A 61 -0.71 16.29 1.14
C LEU A 61 0.26 15.21 0.66
N TYR A 62 1.55 15.32 0.97
CA TYR A 62 2.53 14.26 0.67
C TYR A 62 2.19 12.93 1.36
N GLU A 63 1.66 12.95 2.56
CA GLU A 63 1.17 11.73 3.21
C GLU A 63 0.03 11.07 2.43
N GLN A 64 -0.91 11.85 1.86
CA GLN A 64 -1.95 11.29 1.00
C GLN A 64 -1.38 10.77 -0.33
N ARG A 65 -0.41 11.47 -0.90
CA ARG A 65 0.32 11.03 -2.10
C ARG A 65 1.00 9.68 -1.88
N LEU A 66 1.67 9.49 -0.76
CA LEU A 66 2.26 8.20 -0.38
C LEU A 66 1.23 7.07 -0.28
N LYS A 67 0.02 7.34 0.21
CA LYS A 67 -1.06 6.33 0.23
C LYS A 67 -1.46 5.89 -1.17
N ILE A 68 -1.52 6.82 -2.13
CA ILE A 68 -1.80 6.50 -3.54
C ILE A 68 -0.65 5.67 -4.11
N PHE A 69 0.61 6.10 -3.89
CA PHE A 69 1.78 5.35 -4.35
C PHE A 69 1.78 3.90 -3.87
N GLY A 70 1.42 3.67 -2.59
CA GLY A 70 1.31 2.33 -2.04
C GLY A 70 0.21 1.46 -2.66
N LYS A 71 -0.81 2.08 -3.29
CA LYS A 71 -1.91 1.35 -3.92
C LYS A 71 -1.68 1.03 -5.38
N ILE A 72 -1.07 1.94 -6.14
CA ILE A 72 -1.02 1.86 -7.61
C ILE A 72 0.37 1.60 -8.18
N TYR A 73 1.43 1.91 -7.43
CA TYR A 73 2.79 1.74 -7.91
C TYR A 73 3.49 0.52 -7.30
N LYS A 74 4.54 0.07 -8.00
CA LYS A 74 5.43 -0.97 -7.48
C LYS A 74 6.14 -0.48 -6.21
N PRO A 75 6.48 -1.40 -5.27
CA PRO A 75 7.13 -1.07 -4.01
C PRO A 75 8.38 -0.19 -4.13
N LYS A 76 9.17 -0.37 -5.20
CA LYS A 76 10.35 0.46 -5.47
C LYS A 76 9.99 1.93 -5.68
N LYS A 77 8.93 2.22 -6.48
CA LYS A 77 8.48 3.60 -6.70
C LYS A 77 7.95 4.24 -5.41
N TYR A 78 7.26 3.45 -4.58
CA TYR A 78 6.87 3.93 -3.26
C TYR A 78 8.07 4.29 -2.38
N LEU A 79 9.11 3.45 -2.39
CA LEU A 79 10.34 3.71 -1.64
C LEU A 79 11.09 4.95 -2.15
N GLU A 80 11.17 5.13 -3.46
CA GLU A 80 11.76 6.33 -4.09
C GLU A 80 11.01 7.59 -3.66
N GLU A 81 9.69 7.60 -3.72
CA GLU A 81 8.87 8.72 -3.29
C GLU A 81 9.03 9.02 -1.80
N LEU A 82 9.09 7.98 -0.96
CA LEU A 82 9.33 8.12 0.47
C LEU A 82 10.68 8.78 0.77
N LYS A 83 11.74 8.40 0.03
CA LYS A 83 13.07 9.02 0.12
C LYS A 83 13.06 10.47 -0.34
N ASN A 84 12.39 10.77 -1.46
CA ASN A 84 12.27 12.13 -1.98
C ASN A 84 11.61 13.06 -0.95
N ILE A 85 10.51 12.62 -0.35
CA ILE A 85 9.81 13.40 0.67
C ILE A 85 10.67 13.57 1.93
N SER A 86 11.46 12.56 2.31
CA SER A 86 12.35 12.64 3.49
C SER A 86 13.40 13.73 3.34
N VAL A 87 13.90 13.96 2.14
CA VAL A 87 14.85 15.05 1.85
C VAL A 87 14.17 16.43 1.98
N LEU A 88 12.90 16.55 1.60
CA LEU A 88 12.14 17.80 1.70
C LEU A 88 11.78 18.16 3.16
N TYR A 89 11.73 17.16 4.08
CA TYR A 89 11.33 17.34 5.47
C TYR A 89 12.35 16.75 6.45
N PRO A 90 13.57 17.32 6.52
CA PRO A 90 14.64 16.82 7.39
C PRO A 90 14.27 16.88 8.88
N GLU A 91 13.37 17.77 9.29
CA GLU A 91 12.84 17.84 10.64
C GLU A 91 12.01 16.61 11.06
N ARG A 92 11.62 15.78 10.09
CA ARG A 92 10.91 14.52 10.30
C ARG A 92 11.77 13.29 9.97
N ALA A 93 13.08 13.45 10.01
CA ALA A 93 14.06 12.42 9.63
C ALA A 93 13.84 11.09 10.35
N GLU A 94 13.54 11.10 11.66
CA GLU A 94 13.29 9.88 12.43
C GLU A 94 12.07 9.10 11.93
N TYR A 95 10.97 9.80 11.63
CA TYR A 95 9.76 9.20 11.09
C TYR A 95 10.03 8.52 9.75
N PHE A 96 10.75 9.22 8.85
CA PHE A 96 11.07 8.67 7.53
C PHE A 96 12.09 7.55 7.59
N SER A 97 13.13 7.67 8.42
CA SER A 97 14.17 6.66 8.59
C SER A 97 13.57 5.30 8.98
N LYS A 98 12.71 5.27 10.00
CA LYS A 98 12.03 4.04 10.42
C LYS A 98 11.18 3.43 9.31
N LYS A 99 10.45 4.27 8.56
CA LYS A 99 9.58 3.84 7.47
C LYS A 99 10.36 3.32 6.28
N ILE A 100 11.43 4.03 5.87
CA ILE A 100 12.34 3.62 4.80
C ILE A 100 12.98 2.29 5.15
N GLN A 101 13.55 2.14 6.34
CA GLN A 101 14.18 0.90 6.81
C GLN A 101 13.20 -0.29 6.79
N HIS A 102 11.95 -0.07 7.23
CA HIS A 102 10.92 -1.09 7.19
C HIS A 102 10.62 -1.54 5.75
N VAL A 103 10.43 -0.59 4.84
CA VAL A 103 10.10 -0.87 3.43
C VAL A 103 11.28 -1.53 2.73
N GLU A 104 12.50 -1.02 2.90
CA GLU A 104 13.73 -1.61 2.35
C GLU A 104 13.92 -3.04 2.81
N GLY A 105 13.76 -3.30 4.10
CA GLY A 105 13.88 -4.64 4.65
C GLY A 105 12.90 -5.65 4.04
N ILE A 106 11.67 -5.23 3.74
CA ILE A 106 10.68 -6.08 3.07
C ILE A 106 11.03 -6.27 1.59
N VAL A 107 11.34 -5.17 0.88
CA VAL A 107 11.65 -5.21 -0.55
C VAL A 107 12.89 -6.05 -0.81
N GLU A 108 13.93 -5.91 0.00
CA GLU A 108 15.18 -6.66 -0.17
C GLU A 108 15.01 -8.14 0.13
N LYS A 109 14.36 -8.50 1.24
CA LYS A 109 14.04 -9.90 1.56
C LYS A 109 13.25 -10.59 0.45
N LYS A 110 12.36 -9.88 -0.23
CA LYS A 110 11.48 -10.46 -1.25
C LYS A 110 12.10 -10.43 -2.65
N ARG A 111 13.01 -9.48 -2.93
CA ARG A 111 13.69 -9.36 -4.22
C ARG A 111 14.61 -10.56 -4.53
N VAL A 112 15.24 -11.11 -3.51
CA VAL A 112 16.18 -12.25 -3.68
C VAL A 112 15.45 -13.54 -4.05
N LEU A 113 14.15 -13.61 -3.80
CA LEU A 113 13.40 -14.86 -3.88
C LEU A 113 12.45 -14.94 -5.09
N TYR A 114 12.02 -13.79 -5.71
CA TYR A 114 10.87 -13.83 -6.63
C TYR A 114 10.91 -12.79 -7.74
N ASP A 115 10.48 -13.23 -8.94
CA ASP A 115 10.28 -12.38 -10.10
C ASP A 115 8.99 -11.53 -9.95
N ASP A 116 9.03 -10.26 -10.37
CA ASP A 116 7.90 -9.32 -10.39
C ASP A 116 6.70 -9.82 -11.25
N ASN A 117 6.95 -10.76 -12.15
CA ASN A 117 5.93 -11.31 -13.08
C ASN A 117 5.23 -12.55 -12.53
N GLN A 118 5.55 -12.97 -11.31
CA GLN A 118 4.95 -14.14 -10.69
C GLN A 118 3.77 -13.78 -9.78
N TYR A 119 3.01 -14.83 -9.42
CA TYR A 119 1.90 -14.73 -8.50
C TYR A 119 2.16 -15.54 -7.23
N VAL A 120 1.51 -15.11 -6.17
CA VAL A 120 1.66 -15.63 -4.82
C VAL A 120 0.28 -16.03 -4.31
N LEU A 121 0.17 -17.25 -3.78
CA LEU A 121 -1.02 -17.74 -3.09
C LEU A 121 -0.82 -17.63 -1.59
N VAL A 122 -1.78 -17.02 -0.90
CA VAL A 122 -1.69 -16.70 0.53
C VAL A 122 -2.93 -17.22 1.27
N TYR A 123 -2.70 -17.94 2.37
CA TYR A 123 -3.70 -18.26 3.38
C TYR A 123 -3.34 -17.58 4.69
N LYS A 124 -4.27 -16.85 5.30
CA LYS A 124 -4.09 -16.29 6.65
C LYS A 124 -4.48 -17.34 7.69
N SER A 125 -3.62 -17.56 8.67
CA SER A 125 -3.90 -18.42 9.82
C SER A 125 -3.60 -17.69 11.12
N THR A 126 -4.35 -18.01 12.18
CA THR A 126 -4.08 -17.55 13.54
C THR A 126 -3.48 -18.72 14.34
N GLU A 127 -2.85 -18.44 15.48
CA GLU A 127 -2.28 -19.49 16.36
C GLU A 127 -3.29 -20.57 16.74
N ASN A 128 -4.56 -20.20 16.87
CA ASN A 128 -5.65 -21.11 17.22
C ASN A 128 -6.26 -21.87 16.03
N SER A 129 -5.95 -21.45 14.81
CA SER A 129 -6.39 -22.14 13.60
C SER A 129 -5.20 -22.90 13.02
N VAL A 130 -4.95 -24.10 13.56
CA VAL A 130 -3.90 -25.00 13.06
C VAL A 130 -4.32 -25.55 11.70
N VAL A 131 -4.26 -24.70 10.68
CA VAL A 131 -4.21 -25.21 9.31
C VAL A 131 -2.75 -25.46 9.00
N GLU A 132 -2.26 -26.60 9.41
CA GLU A 132 -1.00 -27.12 8.88
C GLU A 132 -1.20 -27.40 7.39
N LEU A 133 -0.91 -26.40 6.57
CA LEU A 133 -0.64 -26.66 5.17
C LEU A 133 0.68 -27.42 5.11
N PRO A 134 0.68 -28.69 4.74
CA PRO A 134 1.90 -29.49 4.83
C PRO A 134 3.00 -28.89 3.97
N ASN A 135 4.22 -28.90 4.48
CA ASN A 135 5.44 -28.57 3.71
C ASN A 135 5.50 -29.25 2.33
N LYS A 136 4.84 -30.42 2.18
CA LYS A 136 4.74 -31.15 0.90
C LYS A 136 4.10 -30.34 -0.24
N TYR A 137 3.33 -29.29 0.05
CA TYR A 137 2.76 -28.40 -0.97
C TYR A 137 3.65 -27.17 -1.25
N GLY A 138 4.81 -27.05 -0.58
CA GLY A 138 5.76 -25.97 -0.77
C GLY A 138 5.27 -24.61 -0.23
N PHE A 139 4.46 -24.62 0.83
CA PHE A 139 4.11 -23.40 1.55
C PHE A 139 5.22 -23.02 2.53
N VAL A 140 5.46 -21.72 2.64
CA VAL A 140 6.33 -21.10 3.63
C VAL A 140 5.45 -20.37 4.64
N LYS A 141 5.71 -20.56 5.95
CA LYS A 141 5.03 -19.84 7.02
C LYS A 141 5.76 -18.52 7.30
N GLU A 142 5.06 -17.40 7.15
CA GLU A 142 5.60 -16.08 7.38
C GLU A 142 4.83 -15.37 8.51
N PRO A 143 5.52 -14.71 9.48
CA PRO A 143 4.85 -13.92 10.50
C PRO A 143 4.17 -12.70 9.86
N TYR A 144 2.96 -12.37 10.34
CA TYR A 144 2.21 -11.23 9.83
C TYR A 144 1.89 -10.23 10.94
N GLU A 145 0.75 -10.30 11.60
CA GLU A 145 0.35 -9.38 12.68
C GLU A 145 -0.17 -10.15 13.89
N ASN A 146 -0.01 -9.58 15.09
CA ASN A 146 -0.68 -10.01 16.32
C ASN A 146 -0.95 -11.54 16.41
N ASN A 147 0.11 -12.33 16.44
CA ASN A 147 0.02 -13.79 16.50
C ASN A 147 -0.69 -14.45 15.29
N SER A 148 -0.71 -13.76 14.15
CA SER A 148 -1.16 -14.36 12.89
C SER A 148 0.02 -14.66 11.96
N TYR A 149 -0.20 -15.64 11.09
CA TYR A 149 0.78 -16.10 10.12
C TYR A 149 0.15 -16.19 8.75
N LEU A 150 0.99 -15.98 7.74
CA LEU A 150 0.65 -16.25 6.35
C LEU A 150 1.30 -17.57 5.94
N ASN A 151 0.51 -18.46 5.39
CA ASN A 151 1.03 -19.61 4.64
C ASN A 151 1.11 -19.17 3.18
N VAL A 152 2.31 -19.07 2.65
CA VAL A 152 2.59 -18.43 1.36
C VAL A 152 3.22 -19.43 0.41
N LYS A 153 2.65 -19.55 -0.78
CA LYS A 153 3.26 -20.31 -1.88
C LYS A 153 3.54 -19.39 -3.05
N TYR A 154 4.77 -19.40 -3.47
CA TYR A 154 5.32 -18.55 -4.53
C TYR A 154 5.46 -19.28 -5.86
N GLY A 155 5.78 -18.53 -6.91
CA GLY A 155 6.27 -19.06 -8.17
C GLY A 155 5.21 -19.49 -9.16
N PHE A 156 3.97 -19.00 -9.05
CA PHE A 156 2.97 -19.22 -10.09
C PHE A 156 3.18 -18.26 -11.26
N LEU A 157 3.14 -18.79 -12.47
CA LEU A 157 3.32 -18.00 -13.69
C LEU A 157 2.06 -17.20 -14.06
N SER A 158 0.90 -17.62 -13.56
CA SER A 158 -0.35 -16.90 -13.77
C SER A 158 -1.25 -16.93 -12.54
N ARG A 159 -2.18 -15.98 -12.48
CA ARG A 159 -3.23 -15.96 -11.46
C ARG A 159 -4.11 -17.22 -11.54
N ALA A 160 -4.44 -17.65 -12.74
CA ALA A 160 -5.25 -18.84 -12.97
C ALA A 160 -4.60 -20.11 -12.43
N ASP A 161 -3.27 -20.26 -12.59
CA ASP A 161 -2.54 -21.41 -12.02
C ASP A 161 -2.57 -21.42 -10.51
N ALA A 162 -2.42 -20.25 -9.87
CA ALA A 162 -2.52 -20.12 -8.42
C ALA A 162 -3.91 -20.47 -7.90
N GLU A 163 -4.98 -20.00 -8.56
CA GLU A 163 -6.38 -20.30 -8.22
C GLU A 163 -6.71 -21.78 -8.45
N LYS A 164 -6.26 -22.36 -9.54
CA LYS A 164 -6.42 -23.81 -9.82
C LYS A 164 -5.75 -24.67 -8.74
N PHE A 165 -4.54 -24.29 -8.35
CA PHE A 165 -3.82 -24.96 -7.27
C PHE A 165 -4.54 -24.81 -5.93
N ALA A 166 -5.02 -23.61 -5.58
CA ALA A 166 -5.80 -23.37 -4.36
C ALA A 166 -7.06 -24.26 -4.30
N ASN A 167 -7.81 -24.36 -5.39
CA ASN A 167 -8.99 -25.17 -5.51
C ASN A 167 -8.69 -26.67 -5.36
N SER A 168 -7.56 -27.14 -5.90
CA SER A 168 -7.14 -28.55 -5.77
C SER A 168 -6.83 -28.94 -4.33
N ILE A 169 -6.30 -28.02 -3.53
CA ILE A 169 -6.02 -28.26 -2.10
C ILE A 169 -7.29 -28.20 -1.28
N THR A 170 -8.19 -27.25 -1.53
CA THR A 170 -9.45 -27.12 -0.80
C THR A 170 -10.37 -28.30 -1.02
N GLN A 171 -10.40 -28.87 -2.20
CA GLN A 171 -11.16 -30.09 -2.50
C GLN A 171 -10.60 -31.34 -1.81
N SER A 172 -9.27 -31.40 -1.61
CA SER A 172 -8.60 -32.55 -1.01
C SER A 172 -8.63 -32.59 0.51
N LYS A 173 -8.95 -31.48 1.19
CA LYS A 173 -8.93 -31.37 2.66
C LYS A 173 -10.08 -30.51 3.21
N LYS A 174 -10.99 -31.14 3.93
CA LYS A 174 -12.10 -30.47 4.65
C LYS A 174 -11.70 -29.26 5.53
N PRO A 175 -10.54 -29.22 6.23
CA PRO A 175 -10.18 -28.06 7.06
C PRO A 175 -9.92 -26.76 6.27
N LEU A 176 -9.61 -26.86 4.97
CA LEU A 176 -9.33 -25.67 4.14
C LEU A 176 -10.58 -25.11 3.44
N SER A 177 -11.70 -25.85 3.43
CA SER A 177 -12.92 -25.41 2.76
C SER A 177 -13.51 -24.10 3.32
N ASN A 178 -13.18 -23.73 4.57
CA ASN A 178 -13.64 -22.51 5.22
C ASN A 178 -12.57 -21.40 5.26
N ASN A 179 -11.35 -21.64 4.78
CA ASN A 179 -10.29 -20.65 4.81
C ASN A 179 -10.24 -19.87 3.50
N LYS A 180 -10.44 -18.58 3.63
CA LYS A 180 -10.29 -17.64 2.51
C LYS A 180 -8.84 -17.61 2.06
N TYR A 181 -8.59 -17.81 0.77
CA TYR A 181 -7.30 -17.60 0.16
C TYR A 181 -7.28 -16.31 -0.67
N PHE A 182 -6.09 -15.81 -0.89
CA PHE A 182 -5.84 -14.62 -1.69
C PHE A 182 -4.77 -14.94 -2.74
N VAL A 183 -4.93 -14.40 -3.93
CA VAL A 183 -3.93 -14.48 -4.99
C VAL A 183 -3.49 -13.07 -5.35
N PHE A 184 -2.20 -12.81 -5.19
CA PHE A 184 -1.57 -11.54 -5.48
C PHE A 184 -0.52 -11.70 -6.57
N SER A 185 -0.29 -10.66 -7.39
CA SER A 185 1.00 -10.54 -8.06
C SER A 185 2.09 -10.27 -7.01
N THR A 186 3.33 -10.60 -7.31
CA THR A 186 4.46 -10.37 -6.36
C THR A 186 4.52 -8.91 -5.87
N PRO A 187 4.41 -7.87 -6.71
CA PRO A 187 4.36 -6.49 -6.23
C PRO A 187 3.18 -6.19 -5.31
N GLN A 188 1.99 -6.73 -5.59
CA GLN A 188 0.81 -6.57 -4.72
C GLN A 188 1.02 -7.24 -3.35
N TYR A 189 1.64 -8.42 -3.33
CA TYR A 189 1.97 -9.11 -2.09
C TYR A 189 2.96 -8.31 -1.23
N ILE A 190 4.00 -7.75 -1.84
CA ILE A 190 4.97 -6.90 -1.15
C ILE A 190 4.28 -5.64 -0.59
N ASN A 191 3.41 -4.99 -1.37
CA ASN A 191 2.62 -3.86 -0.89
C ASN A 191 1.72 -4.24 0.29
N MET A 192 1.06 -5.40 0.21
CA MET A 192 0.24 -5.93 1.31
C MET A 192 1.07 -6.10 2.59
N LEU A 193 2.30 -6.62 2.49
CA LEU A 193 3.21 -6.73 3.65
C LEU A 193 3.63 -5.37 4.21
N ILE A 194 3.89 -4.38 3.33
CA ILE A 194 4.28 -3.02 3.74
C ILE A 194 3.14 -2.31 4.49
N PHE A 195 1.92 -2.42 3.98
CA PHE A 195 0.78 -1.65 4.46
C PHE A 195 -0.15 -2.43 5.39
N LYS A 196 0.12 -3.73 5.62
CA LYS A 196 -0.70 -4.60 6.46
C LYS A 196 -2.18 -4.63 6.06
N THR A 197 -2.47 -4.80 4.76
CA THR A 197 -3.81 -4.66 4.17
C THR A 197 -4.41 -5.98 3.68
N LEU A 198 -4.31 -7.04 4.46
CA LEU A 198 -4.91 -8.35 4.12
C LEU A 198 -6.35 -8.50 4.61
N ASP A 199 -7.04 -7.46 4.96
CA ASP A 199 -8.42 -7.52 5.48
C ASP A 199 -9.47 -7.54 4.38
#